data_2b04945a3894edb96b94dde1932443fd
#
_entry.id   2b04945a3894edb96b94dde1932443fd
#
_cell.length_a   1.000
_cell.length_b   1.000
_cell.length_c   1.000
_cell.angle_alpha   90.00
_cell.angle_beta   90.00
_cell.angle_gamma   90.00
#
_symmetry.space_group_name_H-M   'P 1'
#
loop_
_entity.id
_entity.type
_entity.pdbx_description
1 polymer ?
#
loop_
_entity_poly.entity_id
_entity_poly.type
_entity_poly.pdbx_seq_one_letter_code
_entity_poly.pdbx_strand_id
1 'polypeptide(L)'
;MVAPSWAQDASGPAGEPQGHIHSSPPASPTEIEMQNRAAKQRNLERFAKIKKDTDQLLELATQLKKSVDEANDQTLSLEVIRKAEKIEKLAKQVRQKMVGE
;
A
#
# COMPACT_ATOMS: atom_id res chain seq x y z
N MET A 1 24.55 42.29 19.42
CA MET A 1 24.51 41.93 19.51
C MET A 1 24.87 41.00 19.24
N VAL A 2 24.95 40.62 19.30
CA VAL A 2 25.39 39.68 19.19
C VAL A 2 25.03 38.99 18.18
N ALA A 3 25.71 38.81 17.38
CA ALA A 3 25.41 37.98 16.48
C ALA A 3 25.14 36.81 17.08
N PRO A 4 24.13 36.35 16.84
CA PRO A 4 23.85 35.17 17.39
C PRO A 4 24.74 34.18 16.85
N SER A 5 25.13 33.36 17.66
CA SER A 5 25.97 32.37 17.23
C SER A 5 25.34 31.47 16.26
N TRP A 6 24.03 31.35 16.31
CA TRP A 6 23.42 30.49 15.37
C TRP A 6 23.66 30.95 13.95
N ALA A 7 23.90 32.23 13.80
CA ALA A 7 24.13 32.73 12.50
C ALA A 7 25.41 32.22 11.96
N GLN A 8 26.31 31.92 12.83
CA GLN A 8 27.45 31.45 12.39
C GLN A 8 27.44 30.05 12.18
N ASP A 9 26.70 29.39 12.89
CA ASP A 9 26.67 28.06 12.72
C ASP A 9 26.13 27.70 11.48
N ALA A 10 25.43 28.51 11.09
CA ALA A 10 24.89 28.14 9.94
C ALA A 10 25.88 27.76 9.00
N SER A 11 26.84 28.14 9.32
CA SER A 11 27.70 27.83 8.49
C SER A 11 28.21 26.62 8.60
N GLY A 12 27.98 26.85 8.85
CA GLY A 12 28.41 26.10 8.81
C GLY A 12 28.54 25.34 8.78
N PRO A 13 28.82 25.21 8.77
CA PRO A 13 29.09 24.41 8.57
C PRO A 13 28.76 23.54 8.16
N ALA A 14 28.66 24.24 8.05
CA ALA A 14 28.43 23.57 7.97
C ALA A 14 28.19 22.77 7.51
N GLY A 15 28.19 23.09 7.35
CA GLY A 15 28.13 22.30 7.16
C GLY A 15 27.92 21.66 6.62
N GLU A 16 27.84 21.60 6.49
CA GLU A 16 27.80 20.86 6.25
C GLU A 16 27.49 20.19 6.00
N PRO A 17 27.51 20.37 5.88
CA PRO A 17 27.32 19.55 5.70
C PRO A 17 27.08 18.85 5.52
N GLN A 18 26.92 18.89 5.47
CA GLN A 18 26.91 18.07 5.46
C GLN A 18 26.64 17.21 5.46
N GLY A 19 26.64 17.36 5.26
CA GLY A 19 26.57 16.43 5.26
C GLY A 19 26.37 15.79 5.06
N HIS A 20 26.53 15.78 4.89
CA HIS A 20 26.64 14.90 4.61
C HIS A 20 26.59 14.15 4.61
N ILE A 21 26.32 14.29 4.60
CA ILE A 21 26.55 13.54 4.52
C ILE A 21 26.72 12.66 4.15
N HIS A 22 26.98 12.32 4.02
CA HIS A 22 27.23 11.30 3.65
C HIS A 22 28.17 10.76 3.32
N SER A 23 28.02 10.29 3.53
CA SER A 23 29.23 10.01 3.22
C SER A 23 29.35 9.11 2.08
N SER A 24 28.46 8.31 1.81
CA SER A 24 28.50 7.56 0.61
C SER A 24 28.10 8.47 -0.53
N PRO A 25 28.63 8.24 -1.70
CA PRO A 25 28.28 9.05 -2.81
C PRO A 25 26.80 8.91 -3.15
N PRO A 26 26.21 9.91 -3.72
CA PRO A 26 24.84 9.75 -4.14
C PRO A 26 24.74 8.69 -5.21
N ALA A 27 23.60 8.07 -5.28
CA ALA A 27 23.36 7.05 -6.28
C ALA A 27 23.51 7.63 -7.67
N SER A 28 24.07 6.85 -8.58
CA SER A 28 24.20 7.30 -9.94
C SER A 28 22.82 7.42 -10.57
N PRO A 29 22.69 8.19 -11.64
CA PRO A 29 21.41 8.27 -12.33
C PRO A 29 20.90 6.89 -12.77
N THR A 30 21.81 6.00 -13.16
CA THR A 30 21.42 4.66 -13.57
C THR A 30 20.84 3.89 -12.37
N GLU A 31 21.46 4.03 -11.21
CA GLU A 31 20.95 3.36 -10.02
C GLU A 31 19.60 3.92 -9.60
N ILE A 32 19.45 5.22 -9.67
CA ILE A 32 18.18 5.85 -9.34
C ILE A 32 17.10 5.37 -10.30
N GLU A 33 17.42 5.28 -11.58
CA GLU A 33 16.48 4.82 -12.57
C GLU A 33 16.08 3.38 -12.33
N MET A 34 17.03 2.54 -12.00
CA MET A 34 16.75 1.14 -11.70
C MET A 34 15.88 1.00 -10.47
N GLN A 35 16.13 1.80 -9.44
CA GLN A 35 15.30 1.77 -8.24
C GLN A 35 13.90 2.24 -8.54
N ASN A 36 13.76 3.26 -9.37
CA ASN A 36 12.44 3.76 -9.75
C ASN A 36 11.66 2.73 -10.55
N ARG A 37 12.34 2.02 -11.44
CA ARG A 37 11.69 0.95 -12.20
C ARG A 37 11.24 -0.17 -11.29
N ALA A 38 12.07 -0.54 -10.32
CA ALA A 38 11.70 -1.60 -9.39
C ALA A 38 10.51 -1.21 -8.56
N ALA A 39 10.48 0.03 -8.08
CA ALA A 39 9.36 0.52 -7.30
C ALA A 39 8.08 0.54 -8.14
N LYS A 40 8.20 1.00 -9.37
CA LYS A 40 7.05 1.04 -10.27
C LYS A 40 6.53 -0.35 -10.56
N GLN A 41 7.45 -1.31 -10.76
CA GLN A 41 7.07 -2.69 -11.03
C GLN A 41 6.31 -3.27 -9.84
N ARG A 42 6.80 -3.04 -8.61
CA ARG A 42 6.12 -3.53 -7.42
C ARG A 42 4.73 -2.92 -7.28
N ASN A 43 4.61 -1.64 -7.60
CA ASN A 43 3.32 -0.96 -7.53
C ASN A 43 2.34 -1.51 -8.56
N LEU A 44 2.84 -1.79 -9.77
CA LEU A 44 1.99 -2.37 -10.81
C LEU A 44 1.53 -3.78 -10.41
N GLU A 45 2.42 -4.56 -9.83
CA GLU A 45 2.05 -5.91 -9.39
C GLU A 45 1.04 -5.87 -8.25
N ARG A 46 1.23 -4.94 -7.32
CA ARG A 46 0.27 -4.77 -6.22
C ARG A 46 -1.09 -4.37 -6.76
N PHE A 47 -1.09 -3.42 -7.70
CA PHE A 47 -2.35 -2.95 -8.27
C PHE A 47 -3.06 -4.06 -9.03
N ALA A 48 -2.30 -4.88 -9.75
CA ALA A 48 -2.88 -6.01 -10.47
C ALA A 48 -3.53 -7.01 -9.52
N LYS A 49 -2.88 -7.26 -8.37
CA LYS A 49 -3.44 -8.15 -7.37
C LYS A 49 -4.69 -7.56 -6.75
N ILE A 50 -4.69 -6.27 -6.51
CA ILE A 50 -5.87 -5.60 -5.96
C ILE A 50 -7.04 -5.71 -6.94
N LYS A 51 -6.77 -5.50 -8.22
CA LYS A 51 -7.83 -5.62 -9.23
C LYS A 51 -8.38 -7.04 -9.27
N LYS A 52 -7.51 -8.03 -9.24
CA LYS A 52 -7.95 -9.41 -9.25
C LYS A 52 -8.79 -9.73 -8.02
N ASP A 53 -8.35 -9.26 -6.86
CA ASP A 53 -9.08 -9.51 -5.63
C ASP A 53 -10.43 -8.80 -5.62
N THR A 54 -10.50 -7.59 -6.17
CA THR A 54 -11.78 -6.89 -6.21
C THR A 54 -12.73 -7.52 -7.22
N ASP A 55 -12.21 -8.11 -8.30
CA ASP A 55 -13.04 -8.87 -9.22
C ASP A 55 -13.63 -10.08 -8.51
N GLN A 56 -12.82 -10.78 -7.72
CA GLN A 56 -13.31 -11.91 -6.94
C GLN A 56 -14.31 -11.47 -5.89
N LEU A 57 -14.06 -10.32 -5.29
CA LEU A 57 -14.96 -9.78 -4.29
C LEU A 57 -16.32 -9.50 -4.89
N LEU A 58 -16.34 -8.93 -6.09
CA LEU A 58 -17.61 -8.66 -6.77
C LEU A 58 -18.33 -9.95 -7.08
N GLU A 59 -17.61 -10.95 -7.55
CA GLU A 59 -18.23 -12.23 -7.86
C GLU A 59 -18.82 -12.88 -6.61
N LEU A 60 -18.07 -12.87 -5.51
CA LEU A 60 -18.57 -13.44 -4.26
C LEU A 60 -19.75 -12.66 -3.73
N ALA A 61 -19.74 -11.35 -3.87
CA ALA A 61 -20.87 -10.52 -3.45
C ALA A 61 -22.09 -10.82 -4.29
N THR A 62 -21.91 -11.05 -5.59
CA THR A 62 -23.01 -11.41 -6.47
C THR A 62 -23.59 -12.76 -6.09
N GLN A 63 -22.72 -13.72 -5.79
CA GLN A 63 -23.17 -15.04 -5.35
C GLN A 63 -23.90 -14.97 -4.02
N LEU A 64 -23.40 -14.12 -3.12
CA LEU A 64 -24.05 -13.96 -1.82
C LEU A 64 -25.44 -13.37 -2.00
N LYS A 65 -25.54 -12.33 -2.84
CA LYS A 65 -26.84 -11.72 -3.09
C LYS A 65 -27.82 -12.75 -3.67
N LYS A 66 -27.35 -13.54 -4.61
CA LYS A 66 -28.22 -14.56 -5.22
C LYS A 66 -28.67 -15.56 -4.18
N SER A 67 -27.76 -15.98 -3.30
CA SER A 67 -28.10 -16.95 -2.27
C SER A 67 -29.14 -16.39 -1.29
N VAL A 68 -29.00 -15.12 -0.95
CA VAL A 68 -29.95 -14.47 -0.05
C VAL A 68 -31.31 -14.31 -0.74
N ASP A 69 -31.30 -13.94 -2.02
CA ASP A 69 -32.55 -13.77 -2.76
C ASP A 69 -33.31 -15.09 -2.91
N GLU A 70 -32.56 -16.19 -3.00
CA GLU A 70 -33.19 -17.50 -3.15
C GLU A 70 -33.57 -18.11 -1.81
N ALA A 71 -33.04 -17.61 -0.72
CA ALA A 71 -33.37 -18.11 0.60
C ALA A 71 -34.68 -17.49 1.06
N ASN A 72 -35.40 -18.25 1.88
CA ASN A 72 -36.56 -17.62 2.49
C ASN A 72 -36.14 -17.10 3.84
N ASP A 73 -37.04 -16.34 4.46
CA ASP A 73 -36.71 -15.64 5.71
C ASP A 73 -36.48 -16.58 6.88
N GLN A 74 -36.70 -17.87 6.70
CA GLN A 74 -36.49 -18.82 7.76
C GLN A 74 -35.21 -19.61 7.62
N THR A 75 -34.52 -19.49 6.49
CA THR A 75 -33.33 -20.27 6.29
C THR A 75 -32.19 -19.40 5.83
N LEU A 76 -31.40 -18.98 6.77
CA LEU A 76 -30.09 -18.50 6.44
C LEU A 76 -29.19 -19.72 6.46
N SER A 77 -28.83 -20.20 5.31
CA SER A 77 -28.05 -21.43 5.25
C SER A 77 -26.64 -21.16 5.69
N LEU A 78 -25.97 -22.21 6.15
CA LEU A 78 -24.58 -22.15 6.52
C LEU A 78 -23.74 -21.69 5.34
N GLU A 79 -24.17 -21.99 4.12
CA GLU A 79 -23.47 -21.59 2.93
C GLU A 79 -23.44 -20.08 2.76
N VAL A 80 -24.54 -19.41 3.08
CA VAL A 80 -24.61 -17.96 3.02
C VAL A 80 -23.60 -17.36 4.00
N ILE A 81 -23.56 -17.90 5.20
CA ILE A 81 -22.63 -17.44 6.22
C ILE A 81 -21.20 -17.62 5.77
N ARG A 82 -20.89 -18.77 5.18
CA ARG A 82 -19.53 -19.01 4.68
C ARG A 82 -19.14 -18.07 3.56
N LYS A 83 -20.07 -17.75 2.68
CA LYS A 83 -19.79 -16.80 1.62
C LYS A 83 -19.51 -15.40 2.19
N ALA A 84 -20.28 -15.02 3.19
CA ALA A 84 -20.05 -13.74 3.85
C ALA A 84 -18.67 -13.70 4.51
N GLU A 85 -18.25 -14.80 5.12
CA GLU A 85 -16.93 -14.87 5.73
C GLU A 85 -15.81 -14.77 4.70
N LYS A 86 -16.00 -15.40 3.54
CA LYS A 86 -15.01 -15.30 2.47
C LYS A 86 -14.88 -13.88 1.98
N ILE A 87 -16.00 -13.19 1.84
CA ILE A 87 -16.00 -11.78 1.42
C ILE A 87 -15.25 -10.94 2.45
N GLU A 88 -15.50 -11.19 3.72
CA GLU A 88 -14.85 -10.45 4.79
C GLU A 88 -13.33 -10.63 4.74
N LYS A 89 -12.88 -11.87 4.59
CA LYS A 89 -11.45 -12.15 4.52
C LYS A 89 -10.81 -11.51 3.30
N LEU A 90 -11.48 -11.59 2.17
CA LEU A 90 -10.93 -11.05 0.95
C LEU A 90 -10.90 -9.53 1.01
N ALA A 91 -11.94 -8.91 1.57
CA ALA A 91 -11.97 -7.47 1.74
C ALA A 91 -10.84 -7.01 2.64
N LYS A 92 -10.53 -7.77 3.68
CA LYS A 92 -9.42 -7.45 4.56
C LYS A 92 -8.08 -7.53 3.81
N GLN A 93 -7.91 -8.54 2.97
CA GLN A 93 -6.70 -8.67 2.17
C GLN A 93 -6.54 -7.51 1.20
N VAL A 94 -7.64 -7.09 0.57
CA VAL A 94 -7.60 -5.96 -0.33
C VAL A 94 -7.16 -4.71 0.42
N ARG A 95 -7.74 -4.49 1.59
CA ARG A 95 -7.40 -3.33 2.39
C ARG A 95 -5.92 -3.33 2.78
N GLN A 96 -5.39 -4.49 3.15
CA GLN A 96 -3.99 -4.61 3.52
C GLN A 96 -3.08 -4.30 2.34
N LYS A 97 -3.46 -4.75 1.14
CA LYS A 97 -2.66 -4.45 -0.03
C LYS A 97 -2.71 -2.99 -0.40
N MET A 98 -3.85 -2.34 -0.16
CA MET A 98 -3.99 -0.92 -0.45
C MET A 98 -3.12 -0.06 0.46
N VAL A 99 -2.90 -0.49 1.70
CA VAL A 99 -2.05 0.28 2.60
C VAL A 99 -0.59 -0.15 2.51
N GLY A 100 -0.28 -1.09 1.62
CA GLY A 100 1.12 -1.42 1.36
C GLY A 100 1.74 -2.42 2.29
N GLU A 101 0.94 -3.21 2.95
CA GLU A 101 1.47 -4.25 3.83
C GLU A 101 1.64 -5.56 3.14
#